data_c75c0785478a5aecebe290bbfad8f2d8
#
_entry.id   c75c0785478a5aecebe290bbfad8f2d8
#
_cell.length_a   1.000
_cell.length_b   1.000
_cell.length_c   1.000
_cell.angle_alpha   90.00
_cell.angle_beta   90.00
_cell.angle_gamma   90.00
#
_symmetry.space_group_name_H-M   'P 1'
#
loop_
_entity.id
_entity.type
_entity.pdbx_description
1 polymer ?
#
loop_
_entity_poly.entity_id
_entity_poly.type
_entity_poly.pdbx_seq_one_letter_code
_entity_poly.pdbx_strand_id
1 'polypeptide(L)'
;MYKYFKVFVWIIISFFYLNSLTVSFAEEKIKIGLLIPMTGKDKDIGQQIIKSTRIALKDINSNNLEIYPKDTKSNPKQAIKSAYELKEMGVKIIIGPVFYSSLEYLNEIEDLTFVSLTNKTLNLPKNILSGGVNATSQLNAIKEFLELNEIKKTIFLTPKIDYEPEIKKAIKQSKIKISKYHIYDIEPTKLTAQIEKITNYKVRKQNLADEIKRVENSELIDKEKQLEKLNKRYTIGNVNFDSVIISDFDESLKSVITSLLYTDVSPKKKFIITFNQWFDESLLEEKTIQPIYYPSIDKENLENFKKKYYSEFNEYPNYLALLSYDLIGLIYYLSLNNELIDINKIFKKKSSFKGKIGIFEIENNKINHKLNFYQINEGLLKKIFWFF
;
A
#
# COMPACT_ATOMS: atom_id res chain seq x y z
N MET A 1 -57.65 -40.50 42.98
CA MET A 1 -56.62 -39.44 43.21
C MET A 1 -55.21 -39.89 42.84
N TYR A 2 -54.73 -41.07 43.20
CA TYR A 2 -53.38 -41.55 42.94
C TYR A 2 -52.98 -41.76 41.45
N LYS A 3 -53.97 -42.05 40.56
CA LYS A 3 -53.75 -42.24 39.12
C LYS A 3 -53.45 -40.94 38.38
N TYR A 4 -54.09 -39.85 38.75
CA TYR A 4 -53.87 -38.53 38.15
C TYR A 4 -52.57 -37.90 38.61
N PHE A 5 -52.11 -38.18 39.84
CA PHE A 5 -50.86 -37.71 40.34
C PHE A 5 -49.66 -38.32 39.57
N LYS A 6 -49.70 -39.62 39.26
CA LYS A 6 -48.66 -40.25 38.42
C LYS A 6 -48.58 -39.68 37.01
N VAL A 7 -49.73 -39.41 36.38
CA VAL A 7 -49.77 -38.80 35.04
C VAL A 7 -49.20 -37.39 35.09
N PHE A 8 -49.49 -36.61 36.11
CA PHE A 8 -48.99 -35.25 36.29
C PHE A 8 -47.46 -35.23 36.50
N VAL A 9 -46.92 -36.16 37.27
CA VAL A 9 -45.47 -36.31 37.46
C VAL A 9 -44.77 -36.73 36.17
N TRP A 10 -45.35 -37.57 35.35
CA TRP A 10 -44.82 -37.97 34.06
C TRP A 10 -44.83 -36.80 33.06
N ILE A 11 -45.83 -35.96 33.07
CA ILE A 11 -45.91 -34.75 32.23
C ILE A 11 -44.82 -33.76 32.67
N ILE A 12 -44.59 -33.56 33.95
CA ILE A 12 -43.51 -32.64 34.46
C ILE A 12 -42.12 -33.21 34.09
N ILE A 13 -41.90 -34.50 34.23
CA ILE A 13 -40.62 -35.12 33.84
C ILE A 13 -40.40 -35.01 32.32
N SER A 14 -41.44 -35.23 31.52
CA SER A 14 -41.40 -35.07 30.06
C SER A 14 -41.10 -33.59 29.66
N PHE A 15 -41.70 -32.65 30.35
CA PHE A 15 -41.43 -31.21 30.12
C PHE A 15 -40.02 -30.81 30.52
N PHE A 16 -39.46 -31.39 31.57
CA PHE A 16 -38.03 -31.17 31.94
C PHE A 16 -37.08 -31.83 30.95
N TYR A 17 -37.38 -32.99 30.39
CA TYR A 17 -36.57 -33.64 29.35
C TYR A 17 -36.63 -32.91 28.00
N LEU A 18 -37.74 -32.29 27.64
CA LEU A 18 -37.85 -31.48 26.42
C LEU A 18 -37.07 -30.13 26.53
N ASN A 19 -36.98 -29.58 27.73
CA ASN A 19 -36.20 -28.36 27.95
C ASN A 19 -34.66 -28.55 28.10
N SER A 20 -34.21 -29.82 28.27
CA SER A 20 -32.78 -30.16 28.31
C SER A 20 -32.16 -30.41 26.94
N LEU A 21 -32.95 -30.39 25.85
CA LEU A 21 -32.44 -30.31 24.49
C LEU A 21 -32.04 -28.84 24.19
N THR A 22 -31.06 -28.31 24.94
CA THR A 22 -30.32 -27.16 24.44
C THR A 22 -29.63 -27.62 23.16
N VAL A 23 -30.22 -27.25 22.03
CA VAL A 23 -29.50 -27.32 20.75
C VAL A 23 -28.33 -26.38 20.91
N SER A 24 -27.19 -26.93 21.27
CA SER A 24 -25.91 -26.25 21.16
C SER A 24 -25.72 -26.05 19.65
N PHE A 25 -26.12 -24.89 19.16
CA PHE A 25 -25.64 -24.44 17.85
C PHE A 25 -24.12 -24.33 18.02
N ALA A 26 -23.39 -25.30 17.51
CA ALA A 26 -21.96 -25.18 17.38
C ALA A 26 -21.74 -23.90 16.54
N GLU A 27 -21.18 -22.88 17.15
CA GLU A 27 -20.85 -21.63 16.46
C GLU A 27 -19.97 -21.98 15.26
N GLU A 28 -20.43 -21.64 14.06
CA GLU A 28 -19.73 -22.04 12.83
C GLU A 28 -18.35 -21.40 12.83
N LYS A 29 -17.30 -22.24 12.75
CA LYS A 29 -15.92 -21.77 12.79
C LYS A 29 -15.56 -21.02 11.54
N ILE A 30 -14.95 -19.88 11.71
CA ILE A 30 -14.37 -19.06 10.63
C ILE A 30 -13.08 -19.75 10.16
N LYS A 31 -13.12 -20.38 8.97
CA LYS A 31 -11.97 -21.05 8.37
C LYS A 31 -11.30 -20.13 7.36
N ILE A 32 -10.04 -19.76 7.60
CA ILE A 32 -9.23 -18.96 6.70
C ILE A 32 -8.08 -19.83 6.16
N GLY A 33 -7.96 -19.92 4.84
CA GLY A 33 -6.79 -20.50 4.19
C GLY A 33 -5.62 -19.51 4.20
N LEU A 34 -4.42 -20.01 4.38
CA LEU A 34 -3.19 -19.22 4.25
C LEU A 34 -2.31 -19.84 3.17
N LEU A 35 -2.29 -19.21 2.00
CA LEU A 35 -1.60 -19.72 0.80
C LEU A 35 -0.28 -18.98 0.61
N ILE A 36 0.82 -19.56 1.09
CA ILE A 36 2.12 -18.90 1.24
C ILE A 36 3.29 -19.82 0.84
N PRO A 37 4.47 -19.29 0.50
CA PRO A 37 5.64 -20.10 0.23
C PRO A 37 6.28 -20.59 1.54
N MET A 38 5.92 -21.80 1.98
CA MET A 38 6.47 -22.40 3.21
C MET A 38 7.81 -23.06 2.97
N THR A 39 8.09 -23.47 1.72
CA THR A 39 9.33 -24.07 1.27
C THR A 39 9.83 -23.41 -0.03
N GLY A 40 11.06 -23.72 -0.46
CA GLY A 40 11.66 -23.17 -1.67
C GLY A 40 12.41 -21.85 -1.44
N LYS A 41 12.60 -21.08 -2.51
CA LYS A 41 13.45 -19.87 -2.52
C LYS A 41 12.93 -18.74 -1.62
N ASP A 42 11.61 -18.63 -1.45
CA ASP A 42 10.98 -17.55 -0.70
C ASP A 42 10.43 -18.03 0.66
N LYS A 43 10.95 -19.17 1.18
CA LYS A 43 10.51 -19.79 2.43
C LYS A 43 10.55 -18.83 3.63
N ASP A 44 11.54 -17.93 3.67
CA ASP A 44 11.72 -17.01 4.80
C ASP A 44 10.54 -16.01 4.89
N ILE A 45 10.01 -15.56 3.75
CA ILE A 45 8.79 -14.75 3.70
C ILE A 45 7.61 -15.52 4.28
N GLY A 46 7.41 -16.77 3.85
CA GLY A 46 6.32 -17.62 4.34
C GLY A 46 6.42 -17.90 5.83
N GLN A 47 7.63 -18.19 6.34
CA GLN A 47 7.85 -18.42 7.77
C GLN A 47 7.53 -17.19 8.62
N GLN A 48 7.92 -16.00 8.16
CA GLN A 48 7.59 -14.76 8.86
C GLN A 48 6.09 -14.46 8.84
N ILE A 49 5.38 -14.79 7.76
CA ILE A 49 3.91 -14.70 7.70
C ILE A 49 3.27 -15.67 8.69
N ILE A 50 3.75 -16.92 8.81
CA ILE A 50 3.25 -17.88 9.82
C ILE A 50 3.44 -17.33 11.24
N LYS A 51 4.61 -16.79 11.55
CA LYS A 51 4.89 -16.19 12.86
C LYS A 51 3.96 -15.02 13.15
N SER A 52 3.76 -14.15 12.17
CA SER A 52 2.80 -13.04 12.24
C SER A 52 1.36 -13.53 12.45
N THR A 53 0.96 -14.61 11.76
CA THR A 53 -0.35 -15.26 11.94
C THR A 53 -0.56 -15.71 13.36
N ARG A 54 0.47 -16.29 14.03
CA ARG A 54 0.40 -16.69 15.45
C ARG A 54 0.17 -15.49 16.36
N ILE A 55 0.82 -14.36 16.10
CA ILE A 55 0.56 -13.11 16.84
C ILE A 55 -0.88 -12.64 16.63
N ALA A 56 -1.39 -12.67 15.40
CA ALA A 56 -2.76 -12.26 15.12
C ALA A 56 -3.78 -13.15 15.85
N LEU A 57 -3.61 -14.47 15.81
CA LEU A 57 -4.47 -15.40 16.54
C LEU A 57 -4.46 -15.17 18.06
N LYS A 58 -3.28 -14.91 18.63
CA LYS A 58 -3.12 -14.60 20.06
C LYS A 58 -3.85 -13.30 20.43
N ASP A 59 -3.76 -12.28 19.57
CA ASP A 59 -4.40 -10.97 19.81
C ASP A 59 -5.92 -11.02 19.63
N ILE A 60 -6.40 -11.76 18.65
CA ILE A 60 -7.84 -11.97 18.40
C ILE A 60 -8.44 -12.80 19.53
N ASN A 61 -7.71 -13.78 20.06
CA ASN A 61 -8.11 -14.64 21.18
C ASN A 61 -9.52 -15.23 21.03
N SER A 62 -9.84 -15.74 19.83
CA SER A 62 -11.15 -16.34 19.52
C SER A 62 -11.02 -17.86 19.28
N ASN A 63 -11.90 -18.64 19.89
CA ASN A 63 -11.99 -20.08 19.65
C ASN A 63 -12.67 -20.42 18.32
N ASN A 64 -13.31 -19.44 17.67
CA ASN A 64 -14.08 -19.63 16.45
C ASN A 64 -13.28 -19.38 15.17
N LEU A 65 -11.97 -19.05 15.28
CA LEU A 65 -11.09 -18.79 14.16
C LEU A 65 -10.08 -19.92 13.96
N GLU A 66 -10.08 -20.50 12.77
CA GLU A 66 -9.14 -21.54 12.36
C GLU A 66 -8.35 -21.11 11.11
N ILE A 67 -7.03 -21.27 11.15
CA ILE A 67 -6.14 -20.95 10.02
C ILE A 67 -5.55 -22.24 9.45
N TYR A 68 -5.65 -22.39 8.12
CA TYR A 68 -5.17 -23.55 7.39
C TYR A 68 -4.03 -23.15 6.44
N PRO A 69 -2.75 -23.26 6.87
CA PRO A 69 -1.62 -22.94 6.00
C PRO A 69 -1.39 -24.02 4.95
N LYS A 70 -1.11 -23.60 3.72
CA LYS A 70 -0.73 -24.45 2.58
C LYS A 70 0.43 -23.85 1.82
N ASP A 71 1.35 -24.71 1.40
CA ASP A 71 2.57 -24.33 0.71
C ASP A 71 2.34 -24.08 -0.78
N THR A 72 2.74 -22.89 -1.26
CA THR A 72 2.74 -22.57 -2.70
C THR A 72 4.06 -22.91 -3.39
N LYS A 73 5.15 -23.09 -2.64
CA LYS A 73 6.52 -23.22 -3.17
C LYS A 73 6.92 -22.10 -4.14
N SER A 74 6.28 -20.92 -4.04
CA SER A 74 6.39 -19.81 -5.02
C SER A 74 6.07 -20.23 -6.46
N ASN A 75 5.20 -21.21 -6.64
CA ASN A 75 4.87 -21.82 -7.92
C ASN A 75 3.35 -21.78 -8.20
N PRO A 76 2.91 -21.27 -9.37
CA PRO A 76 1.49 -21.16 -9.70
C PRO A 76 0.73 -22.51 -9.70
N LYS A 77 1.36 -23.56 -10.24
CA LYS A 77 0.75 -24.90 -10.29
C LYS A 77 0.60 -25.53 -8.90
N GLN A 78 1.54 -25.26 -8.00
CA GLN A 78 1.40 -25.70 -6.62
C GLN A 78 0.36 -24.84 -5.88
N ALA A 79 0.29 -23.54 -6.15
CA ALA A 79 -0.68 -22.65 -5.54
C ALA A 79 -2.13 -23.10 -5.83
N ILE A 80 -2.46 -23.41 -7.09
CA ILE A 80 -3.79 -23.89 -7.45
C ILE A 80 -4.10 -25.25 -6.80
N LYS A 81 -3.14 -26.19 -6.77
CA LYS A 81 -3.33 -27.48 -6.09
C LYS A 81 -3.63 -27.29 -4.62
N SER A 82 -2.84 -26.46 -3.93
CA SER A 82 -3.03 -26.14 -2.51
C SER A 82 -4.35 -25.41 -2.26
N ALA A 83 -4.84 -24.61 -3.19
CA ALA A 83 -6.14 -23.95 -3.10
C ALA A 83 -7.31 -24.95 -3.20
N TYR A 84 -7.21 -25.96 -4.07
CA TYR A 84 -8.20 -27.03 -4.12
C TYR A 84 -8.26 -27.83 -2.81
N GLU A 85 -7.10 -28.16 -2.23
CA GLU A 85 -7.06 -28.84 -0.93
C GLU A 85 -7.72 -28.00 0.18
N LEU A 86 -7.54 -26.66 0.18
CA LEU A 86 -8.23 -25.76 1.11
C LEU A 86 -9.76 -25.76 0.87
N LYS A 87 -10.21 -25.78 -0.39
CA LYS A 87 -11.63 -25.87 -0.75
C LYS A 87 -12.26 -27.16 -0.19
N GLU A 88 -11.61 -28.31 -0.33
CA GLU A 88 -12.05 -29.60 0.21
C GLU A 88 -12.17 -29.58 1.74
N MET A 89 -11.36 -28.78 2.44
CA MET A 89 -11.44 -28.58 3.90
C MET A 89 -12.58 -27.61 4.30
N GLY A 90 -13.35 -27.12 3.35
CA GLY A 90 -14.46 -26.20 3.57
C GLY A 90 -14.03 -24.74 3.78
N VAL A 91 -12.79 -24.39 3.41
CA VAL A 91 -12.32 -23.01 3.40
C VAL A 91 -12.99 -22.27 2.24
N LYS A 92 -13.41 -21.03 2.45
CA LYS A 92 -14.02 -20.15 1.46
C LYS A 92 -13.23 -18.87 1.20
N ILE A 93 -12.45 -18.42 2.20
CA ILE A 93 -11.55 -17.27 2.08
C ILE A 93 -10.12 -17.72 2.29
N ILE A 94 -9.23 -17.20 1.42
CA ILE A 94 -7.80 -17.49 1.45
C ILE A 94 -7.03 -16.18 1.48
N ILE A 95 -6.13 -16.01 2.46
CA ILE A 95 -5.10 -14.97 2.45
C ILE A 95 -3.93 -15.49 1.63
N GLY A 96 -3.54 -14.74 0.63
CA GLY A 96 -2.54 -15.14 -0.35
C GLY A 96 -3.14 -15.38 -1.75
N PRO A 97 -2.31 -15.84 -2.68
CA PRO A 97 -0.86 -16.00 -2.56
C PRO A 97 -0.11 -14.69 -2.39
N VAL A 98 1.19 -14.80 -2.06
CA VAL A 98 2.07 -13.66 -1.83
C VAL A 98 2.39 -12.95 -3.14
N PHE A 99 2.79 -13.71 -4.14
CA PHE A 99 3.29 -13.18 -5.41
C PHE A 99 2.22 -13.15 -6.49
N TYR A 100 2.24 -12.06 -7.28
CA TYR A 100 1.32 -11.88 -8.41
C TYR A 100 1.40 -13.03 -9.42
N SER A 101 2.58 -13.55 -9.71
CA SER A 101 2.78 -14.71 -10.60
C SER A 101 2.05 -15.98 -10.12
N SER A 102 1.82 -16.12 -8.83
CA SER A 102 1.10 -17.27 -8.25
C SER A 102 -0.43 -17.16 -8.36
N LEU A 103 -0.95 -16.07 -8.94
CA LEU A 103 -2.40 -15.87 -9.17
C LEU A 103 -2.89 -16.53 -10.47
N GLU A 104 -1.98 -16.97 -11.35
CA GLU A 104 -2.24 -17.34 -12.76
C GLU A 104 -3.25 -18.47 -12.76
N TYR A 105 -3.73 -19.19 -12.24
CA TYR A 105 -4.79 -20.22 -12.44
C TYR A 105 -5.90 -20.15 -11.39
N LEU A 106 -5.80 -19.24 -10.44
CA LEU A 106 -6.74 -19.20 -9.31
C LEU A 106 -8.14 -18.72 -9.70
N ASN A 107 -8.30 -18.10 -10.87
CA ASN A 107 -9.61 -17.77 -11.44
C ASN A 107 -10.46 -18.99 -11.78
N GLU A 108 -9.87 -20.18 -11.91
CA GLU A 108 -10.59 -21.43 -12.17
C GLU A 108 -11.42 -21.91 -10.97
N ILE A 109 -11.13 -21.37 -9.76
CA ILE A 109 -11.81 -21.76 -8.52
C ILE A 109 -12.76 -20.63 -8.09
N GLU A 110 -13.88 -20.47 -8.80
CA GLU A 110 -14.82 -19.35 -8.59
C GLU A 110 -15.44 -19.30 -7.19
N ASP A 111 -15.55 -20.44 -6.49
CA ASP A 111 -16.15 -20.53 -5.15
C ASP A 111 -15.22 -20.05 -4.02
N LEU A 112 -13.96 -19.76 -4.33
CA LEU A 112 -12.99 -19.25 -3.37
C LEU A 112 -12.75 -17.77 -3.58
N THR A 113 -12.69 -17.01 -2.48
CA THR A 113 -12.25 -15.63 -2.48
C THR A 113 -10.81 -15.56 -1.99
N PHE A 114 -9.93 -14.95 -2.78
CA PHE A 114 -8.53 -14.74 -2.44
C PHE A 114 -8.27 -13.28 -2.08
N VAL A 115 -7.65 -13.06 -0.94
CA VAL A 115 -7.09 -11.75 -0.55
C VAL A 115 -5.58 -11.86 -0.66
N SER A 116 -5.07 -11.57 -1.84
CA SER A 116 -3.63 -11.66 -2.14
C SER A 116 -2.84 -10.55 -1.45
N LEU A 117 -1.60 -10.85 -1.03
CA LEU A 117 -0.69 -9.85 -0.46
C LEU A 117 -0.05 -8.94 -1.53
N THR A 118 -0.36 -9.13 -2.80
CA THR A 118 0.10 -8.24 -3.88
C THR A 118 -0.47 -6.83 -3.75
N ASN A 119 0.27 -5.84 -4.21
CA ASN A 119 -0.21 -4.46 -4.39
C ASN A 119 -0.70 -4.16 -5.81
N LYS A 120 -0.58 -5.12 -6.74
CA LYS A 120 -1.09 -4.98 -8.12
C LYS A 120 -2.60 -5.16 -8.14
N THR A 121 -3.27 -4.31 -8.90
CA THR A 121 -4.75 -4.32 -9.05
C THR A 121 -5.18 -4.51 -10.49
N LEU A 122 -4.25 -4.39 -11.46
CA LEU A 122 -4.56 -4.54 -12.88
C LEU A 122 -4.78 -6.00 -13.24
N ASN A 123 -5.84 -6.26 -14.01
CA ASN A 123 -6.16 -7.59 -14.55
C ASN A 123 -6.32 -8.71 -13.49
N LEU A 124 -6.72 -8.34 -12.27
CA LEU A 124 -7.06 -9.36 -11.27
C LEU A 124 -8.36 -10.07 -11.65
N PRO A 125 -8.43 -11.39 -11.52
CA PRO A 125 -9.66 -12.15 -11.59
C PRO A 125 -10.72 -11.67 -10.60
N LYS A 126 -12.00 -11.93 -10.87
CA LYS A 126 -13.12 -11.42 -10.04
C LYS A 126 -13.12 -11.95 -8.60
N ASN A 127 -12.58 -13.13 -8.39
CA ASN A 127 -12.48 -13.79 -7.09
C ASN A 127 -11.19 -13.44 -6.33
N ILE A 128 -10.36 -12.53 -6.85
CA ILE A 128 -9.09 -12.12 -6.23
C ILE A 128 -9.11 -10.64 -5.91
N LEU A 129 -8.85 -10.31 -4.65
CA LEU A 129 -8.66 -8.95 -4.15
C LEU A 129 -7.17 -8.71 -3.86
N SER A 130 -6.70 -7.50 -4.17
CA SER A 130 -5.38 -7.03 -3.73
C SER A 130 -5.50 -6.51 -2.29
N GLY A 131 -4.84 -7.16 -1.35
CA GLY A 131 -4.77 -6.73 0.05
C GLY A 131 -3.61 -5.77 0.33
N GLY A 132 -2.63 -5.70 -0.55
CA GLY A 132 -1.46 -4.84 -0.40
C GLY A 132 -1.74 -3.35 -0.63
N VAL A 133 -0.82 -2.51 -0.14
CA VAL A 133 -0.90 -1.05 -0.36
C VAL A 133 -0.69 -0.74 -1.83
N ASN A 134 -1.76 -0.48 -2.55
CA ASN A 134 -1.75 -0.28 -4.00
C ASN A 134 -1.49 1.18 -4.40
N ALA A 135 -1.20 1.41 -5.68
CA ALA A 135 -0.90 2.74 -6.21
C ALA A 135 -2.10 3.71 -6.07
N THR A 136 -3.34 3.23 -6.15
CA THR A 136 -4.54 4.06 -5.96
C THR A 136 -4.60 4.61 -4.54
N SER A 137 -4.30 3.81 -3.53
CA SER A 137 -4.22 4.23 -2.13
C SER A 137 -3.17 5.33 -1.92
N GLN A 138 -2.00 5.17 -2.52
CA GLN A 138 -0.94 6.17 -2.44
C GLN A 138 -1.33 7.48 -3.15
N LEU A 139 -1.91 7.40 -4.35
CA LEU A 139 -2.36 8.58 -5.08
C LEU A 139 -3.54 9.29 -4.41
N ASN A 140 -4.41 8.59 -3.68
CA ASN A 140 -5.46 9.24 -2.89
C ASN A 140 -4.84 10.12 -1.79
N ALA A 141 -3.86 9.62 -1.06
CA ALA A 141 -3.16 10.40 -0.03
C ALA A 141 -2.35 11.56 -0.62
N ILE A 142 -1.70 11.36 -1.78
CA ILE A 142 -1.01 12.43 -2.49
C ILE A 142 -2.00 13.51 -2.96
N LYS A 143 -3.14 13.11 -3.51
CA LYS A 143 -4.20 14.05 -3.93
C LYS A 143 -4.62 14.95 -2.78
N GLU A 144 -4.87 14.39 -1.60
CA GLU A 144 -5.25 15.14 -0.43
C GLU A 144 -4.14 16.11 0.02
N PHE A 145 -2.88 15.68 -0.02
CA PHE A 145 -1.75 16.57 0.23
C PHE A 145 -1.70 17.75 -0.75
N LEU A 146 -1.94 17.50 -2.05
CA LEU A 146 -1.97 18.56 -3.05
C LEU A 146 -3.11 19.56 -2.80
N GLU A 147 -4.29 19.07 -2.42
CA GLU A 147 -5.47 19.88 -2.11
C GLU A 147 -5.25 20.73 -0.85
N LEU A 148 -4.71 20.16 0.23
CA LEU A 148 -4.41 20.85 1.48
C LEU A 148 -3.36 21.96 1.33
N ASN A 149 -2.42 21.80 0.39
CA ASN A 149 -1.37 22.78 0.12
C ASN A 149 -1.69 23.69 -1.09
N GLU A 150 -2.91 23.65 -1.61
CA GLU A 150 -3.39 24.46 -2.75
C GLU A 150 -2.49 24.35 -4.00
N ILE A 151 -1.86 23.18 -4.23
CA ILE A 151 -0.95 22.95 -5.33
C ILE A 151 -1.74 22.81 -6.63
N LYS A 152 -1.49 23.70 -7.60
CA LYS A 152 -2.30 23.82 -8.82
C LYS A 152 -1.74 23.03 -10.01
N LYS A 153 -0.42 22.99 -10.15
CA LYS A 153 0.25 22.40 -11.31
C LYS A 153 1.19 21.28 -10.89
N THR A 154 0.74 20.06 -11.08
CA THR A 154 1.51 18.85 -10.76
C THR A 154 1.87 18.10 -12.02
N ILE A 155 3.15 17.80 -12.23
CA ILE A 155 3.59 16.85 -13.25
C ILE A 155 3.82 15.47 -12.64
N PHE A 156 3.68 14.44 -13.47
CA PHE A 156 3.88 13.05 -13.07
C PHE A 156 4.99 12.43 -13.91
N LEU A 157 5.99 11.87 -13.24
CA LEU A 157 7.12 11.16 -13.84
C LEU A 157 7.03 9.69 -13.50
N THR A 158 7.07 8.82 -14.50
CA THR A 158 7.09 7.37 -14.34
C THR A 158 8.16 6.76 -15.23
N PRO A 159 8.92 5.77 -14.76
CA PRO A 159 9.88 5.07 -15.61
C PRO A 159 9.16 4.23 -16.67
N LYS A 160 9.83 3.98 -17.79
CA LYS A 160 9.37 3.07 -18.85
C LYS A 160 9.60 1.63 -18.44
N ILE A 161 8.72 1.08 -17.60
CA ILE A 161 8.79 -0.29 -17.09
C ILE A 161 7.38 -0.91 -16.97
N ASP A 162 7.31 -2.20 -16.65
CA ASP A 162 6.10 -3.02 -16.72
C ASP A 162 4.93 -2.57 -15.81
N TYR A 163 5.18 -1.79 -14.77
CA TYR A 163 4.09 -1.31 -13.90
C TYR A 163 3.44 0.01 -14.36
N GLU A 164 3.89 0.64 -15.43
CA GLU A 164 3.30 1.87 -15.95
C GLU A 164 1.78 1.77 -16.18
N PRO A 165 1.22 0.67 -16.74
CA PRO A 165 -0.23 0.51 -16.88
C PRO A 165 -0.98 0.52 -15.55
N GLU A 166 -0.39 -0.02 -14.46
CA GLU A 166 -0.95 0.04 -13.10
C GLU A 166 -1.04 1.49 -12.62
N ILE A 167 0.02 2.29 -12.82
CA ILE A 167 0.05 3.71 -12.48
C ILE A 167 -1.02 4.50 -13.24
N LYS A 168 -1.16 4.29 -14.55
CA LYS A 168 -2.21 4.95 -15.35
C LYS A 168 -3.61 4.63 -14.85
N LYS A 169 -3.87 3.37 -14.50
CA LYS A 169 -5.13 2.94 -13.89
C LYS A 169 -5.35 3.64 -12.55
N ALA A 170 -4.33 3.70 -11.70
CA ALA A 170 -4.41 4.32 -10.39
C ALA A 170 -4.68 5.85 -10.47
N ILE A 171 -4.04 6.57 -11.41
CA ILE A 171 -4.33 7.99 -11.69
C ILE A 171 -5.80 8.19 -12.04
N LYS A 172 -6.36 7.32 -12.91
CA LYS A 172 -7.77 7.38 -13.29
C LYS A 172 -8.70 7.11 -12.11
N GLN A 173 -8.36 6.15 -11.25
CA GLN A 173 -9.19 5.76 -10.11
C GLN A 173 -9.16 6.79 -8.98
N SER A 174 -7.99 7.33 -8.65
CA SER A 174 -7.83 8.38 -7.62
C SER A 174 -8.42 9.73 -8.03
N LYS A 175 -8.62 9.95 -9.34
CA LYS A 175 -9.05 11.24 -9.90
C LYS A 175 -8.11 12.40 -9.51
N ILE A 176 -6.84 12.10 -9.29
CA ILE A 176 -5.83 13.12 -9.03
C ILE A 176 -5.61 13.99 -10.26
N LYS A 177 -5.51 15.31 -10.05
CA LYS A 177 -5.31 16.26 -11.17
C LYS A 177 -3.84 16.34 -11.54
N ILE A 178 -3.48 15.82 -12.71
CA ILE A 178 -2.12 15.86 -13.27
C ILE A 178 -2.10 16.78 -14.48
N SER A 179 -1.23 17.78 -14.46
CA SER A 179 -1.08 18.76 -15.56
C SER A 179 -0.38 18.15 -16.77
N LYS A 180 0.65 17.34 -16.55
CA LYS A 180 1.39 16.62 -17.57
C LYS A 180 1.89 15.28 -17.01
N TYR A 181 1.83 14.25 -17.85
CA TYR A 181 2.33 12.92 -17.57
C TYR A 181 3.50 12.61 -18.49
N HIS A 182 4.63 12.21 -17.92
CA HIS A 182 5.85 11.92 -18.66
C HIS A 182 6.36 10.52 -18.30
N ILE A 183 6.68 9.76 -19.35
CA ILE A 183 7.39 8.50 -19.24
C ILE A 183 8.85 8.76 -19.55
N TYR A 184 9.76 8.32 -18.71
CA TYR A 184 11.19 8.51 -18.92
C TYR A 184 11.95 7.19 -19.02
N ASP A 185 13.09 7.23 -19.71
CA ASP A 185 14.04 6.14 -19.80
C ASP A 185 14.94 6.16 -18.56
N ILE A 186 15.19 5.00 -17.96
CA ILE A 186 16.03 4.87 -16.76
C ILE A 186 17.54 5.00 -17.04
N GLU A 187 17.94 4.95 -18.32
CA GLU A 187 19.33 5.16 -18.70
C GLU A 187 19.76 6.60 -18.34
N PRO A 188 20.83 6.81 -17.54
CA PRO A 188 21.14 8.13 -16.95
C PRO A 188 21.29 9.28 -17.98
N THR A 189 21.92 9.02 -19.12
CA THR A 189 22.12 10.04 -20.17
C THR A 189 20.81 10.44 -20.82
N LYS A 190 19.94 9.48 -21.11
CA LYS A 190 18.61 9.73 -21.64
C LYS A 190 17.70 10.40 -20.62
N LEU A 191 17.73 9.93 -19.37
CA LEU A 191 16.99 10.52 -18.26
C LEU A 191 17.31 12.01 -18.13
N THR A 192 18.59 12.38 -18.03
CA THR A 192 19.02 13.78 -17.89
C THR A 192 18.53 14.65 -19.06
N ALA A 193 18.67 14.17 -20.31
CA ALA A 193 18.20 14.89 -21.49
C ALA A 193 16.67 15.08 -21.50
N GLN A 194 15.92 14.10 -21.02
CA GLN A 194 14.46 14.20 -20.89
C GLN A 194 14.05 15.18 -19.80
N ILE A 195 14.73 15.18 -18.63
CA ILE A 195 14.47 16.14 -17.56
C ILE A 195 14.83 17.58 -18.00
N GLU A 196 15.93 17.77 -18.73
CA GLU A 196 16.25 19.08 -19.34
C GLU A 196 15.10 19.61 -20.23
N LYS A 197 14.51 18.73 -21.04
CA LYS A 197 13.37 19.08 -21.90
C LYS A 197 12.11 19.41 -21.08
N ILE A 198 11.78 18.61 -20.06
CA ILE A 198 10.62 18.79 -19.19
C ILE A 198 10.71 20.11 -18.42
N THR A 199 11.91 20.48 -17.97
CA THR A 199 12.18 21.70 -17.19
C THR A 199 12.48 22.92 -18.04
N ASN A 200 12.53 22.82 -19.38
CA ASN A 200 13.00 23.86 -20.29
C ASN A 200 14.39 24.40 -19.91
N TYR A 201 15.28 23.54 -19.41
CA TYR A 201 16.57 23.94 -18.84
C TYR A 201 17.42 24.77 -19.81
N LYS A 202 17.55 24.33 -21.08
CA LYS A 202 18.35 25.06 -22.09
C LYS A 202 17.84 26.46 -22.32
N VAL A 203 16.54 26.67 -22.42
CA VAL A 203 15.93 28.01 -22.58
C VAL A 203 16.18 28.85 -21.35
N ARG A 204 15.98 28.32 -20.15
CA ARG A 204 16.21 29.04 -18.89
C ARG A 204 17.68 29.38 -18.68
N LYS A 205 18.60 28.55 -19.15
CA LYS A 205 20.04 28.83 -19.15
C LYS A 205 20.41 29.94 -20.15
N GLN A 206 19.80 29.91 -21.36
CA GLN A 206 19.98 30.96 -22.35
C GLN A 206 19.45 32.31 -21.85
N ASN A 207 18.28 32.32 -21.21
CA ASN A 207 17.73 33.53 -20.59
C ASN A 207 18.68 34.18 -19.58
N LEU A 208 19.42 33.35 -18.79
CA LEU A 208 20.45 33.86 -17.87
C LEU A 208 21.61 34.52 -18.63
N ALA A 209 22.10 33.85 -19.67
CA ALA A 209 23.20 34.41 -20.49
C ALA A 209 22.82 35.75 -21.17
N ASP A 210 21.57 35.80 -21.68
CA ASP A 210 21.04 37.02 -22.34
C ASP A 210 20.87 38.16 -21.31
N GLU A 211 20.38 37.84 -20.09
CA GLU A 211 20.24 38.84 -19.03
C GLU A 211 21.58 39.35 -18.53
N ILE A 212 22.59 38.48 -18.38
CA ILE A 212 23.97 38.90 -18.05
C ILE A 212 24.49 39.89 -19.09
N LYS A 213 24.37 39.56 -20.43
CA LYS A 213 24.77 40.43 -21.49
C LYS A 213 24.05 41.79 -21.46
N ARG A 214 22.73 41.76 -21.19
CA ARG A 214 21.89 42.95 -21.07
C ARG A 214 22.41 43.88 -19.98
N VAL A 215 22.73 43.34 -18.81
CA VAL A 215 23.26 44.10 -17.67
C VAL A 215 24.68 44.58 -17.95
N GLU A 216 25.53 43.76 -18.58
CA GLU A 216 26.90 44.16 -18.98
C GLU A 216 26.91 45.36 -19.92
N ASN A 217 25.95 45.48 -20.79
CA ASN A 217 25.80 46.58 -21.78
C ASN A 217 24.95 47.75 -21.27
N SER A 218 24.50 47.71 -20.01
CA SER A 218 23.67 48.76 -19.42
C SER A 218 24.53 49.81 -18.66
N GLU A 219 23.96 51.00 -18.50
CA GLU A 219 24.54 52.10 -17.71
C GLU A 219 23.96 52.15 -16.29
N LEU A 220 23.52 51.00 -15.74
CA LEU A 220 22.92 50.93 -14.41
C LEU A 220 23.94 51.27 -13.32
N ILE A 221 23.54 52.09 -12.33
CA ILE A 221 24.39 52.53 -11.20
C ILE A 221 24.83 51.33 -10.34
N ASP A 222 23.98 50.28 -10.24
CA ASP A 222 24.22 49.08 -9.46
C ASP A 222 24.60 47.83 -10.29
N LYS A 223 25.16 48.07 -11.49
CA LYS A 223 25.51 47.02 -12.49
C LYS A 223 26.36 45.90 -11.88
N GLU A 224 27.42 46.19 -11.19
CA GLU A 224 28.30 45.19 -10.59
C GLU A 224 27.57 44.30 -9.59
N LYS A 225 26.73 44.88 -8.75
CA LYS A 225 25.90 44.14 -7.79
C LYS A 225 24.87 43.25 -8.46
N GLN A 226 24.30 43.69 -9.59
CA GLN A 226 23.38 42.88 -10.38
C GLN A 226 24.11 41.73 -11.05
N LEU A 227 25.28 41.97 -11.66
CA LEU A 227 26.11 40.91 -12.25
C LEU A 227 26.54 39.87 -11.23
N GLU A 228 26.96 40.29 -10.03
CA GLU A 228 27.29 39.36 -8.93
C GLU A 228 26.09 38.44 -8.58
N LYS A 229 24.90 39.00 -8.50
CA LYS A 229 23.66 38.19 -8.25
C LYS A 229 23.33 37.25 -9.38
N LEU A 230 23.52 37.68 -10.64
CA LEU A 230 23.24 36.84 -11.82
C LEU A 230 24.26 35.70 -11.93
N ASN A 231 25.53 35.96 -11.71
CA ASN A 231 26.61 34.96 -11.76
C ASN A 231 26.51 33.87 -10.70
N LYS A 232 25.72 34.10 -9.62
CA LYS A 232 25.40 33.08 -8.59
C LYS A 232 24.22 32.17 -9.00
N ARG A 233 23.55 32.43 -10.14
CA ARG A 233 22.41 31.64 -10.61
C ARG A 233 22.86 30.62 -11.66
N TYR A 234 22.09 29.53 -11.76
CA TYR A 234 22.26 28.54 -12.83
C TYR A 234 21.32 28.79 -14.00
N THR A 235 20.13 29.35 -13.73
CA THR A 235 19.11 29.64 -14.73
C THR A 235 18.28 30.88 -14.34
N ILE A 236 17.58 31.46 -15.35
CA ILE A 236 16.52 32.48 -15.14
C ILE A 236 15.21 31.96 -15.70
N GLY A 237 14.14 32.20 -14.97
CA GLY A 237 12.78 31.75 -15.27
C GLY A 237 12.34 30.56 -14.42
N ASN A 238 11.03 30.37 -14.35
CA ASN A 238 10.43 29.32 -13.54
C ASN A 238 10.06 28.12 -14.40
N VAL A 239 10.11 26.92 -13.80
CA VAL A 239 9.46 25.74 -14.38
C VAL A 239 7.95 25.90 -14.28
N ASN A 240 7.20 25.29 -15.24
CA ASN A 240 5.76 25.44 -15.31
C ASN A 240 5.02 24.36 -14.48
N PHE A 241 5.51 24.11 -13.28
CA PHE A 241 4.85 23.23 -12.30
C PHE A 241 5.24 23.64 -10.87
N ASP A 242 4.38 23.26 -9.92
CA ASP A 242 4.57 23.52 -8.48
C ASP A 242 5.05 22.27 -7.75
N SER A 243 4.67 21.11 -8.25
CA SER A 243 5.09 19.82 -7.72
C SER A 243 5.37 18.79 -8.80
N VAL A 244 6.15 17.79 -8.44
CA VAL A 244 6.42 16.60 -9.25
C VAL A 244 6.15 15.36 -8.44
N ILE A 245 5.37 14.44 -9.00
CA ILE A 245 5.18 13.08 -8.46
C ILE A 245 6.07 12.14 -9.25
N ILE A 246 6.87 11.35 -8.56
CA ILE A 246 7.80 10.38 -9.15
C ILE A 246 7.41 8.99 -8.66
N SER A 247 6.91 8.13 -9.57
CA SER A 247 6.57 6.74 -9.26
C SER A 247 7.76 5.81 -9.49
N ASP A 248 8.84 6.07 -8.78
CA ASP A 248 10.07 5.28 -8.85
C ASP A 248 10.64 5.04 -7.45
N PHE A 249 11.63 4.17 -7.34
CA PHE A 249 12.15 3.65 -6.08
C PHE A 249 13.68 3.59 -6.12
N ASP A 250 14.29 3.43 -4.95
CA ASP A 250 15.72 3.15 -4.77
C ASP A 250 16.63 4.14 -5.52
N GLU A 251 17.69 3.67 -6.12
CA GLU A 251 18.68 4.47 -6.84
C GLU A 251 18.11 5.17 -8.08
N SER A 252 17.09 4.58 -8.72
CA SER A 252 16.41 5.20 -9.87
C SER A 252 15.68 6.48 -9.45
N LEU A 253 14.96 6.45 -8.33
CA LEU A 253 14.33 7.65 -7.74
C LEU A 253 15.37 8.74 -7.46
N LYS A 254 16.49 8.39 -6.81
CA LYS A 254 17.59 9.34 -6.51
C LYS A 254 18.15 9.97 -7.77
N SER A 255 18.32 9.17 -8.84
CA SER A 255 18.79 9.64 -10.15
C SER A 255 17.84 10.66 -10.79
N VAL A 256 16.53 10.44 -10.70
CA VAL A 256 15.52 11.40 -11.20
C VAL A 256 15.60 12.72 -10.43
N ILE A 257 15.64 12.66 -9.09
CA ILE A 257 15.69 13.87 -8.25
C ILE A 257 17.00 14.62 -8.48
N THR A 258 18.13 13.91 -8.62
CA THR A 258 19.43 14.52 -8.95
C THR A 258 19.39 15.20 -10.32
N SER A 259 18.73 14.62 -11.33
CA SER A 259 18.55 15.24 -12.63
C SER A 259 17.66 16.49 -12.55
N LEU A 260 16.65 16.51 -11.69
CA LEU A 260 15.86 17.70 -11.40
C LEU A 260 16.71 18.80 -10.77
N LEU A 261 17.54 18.46 -9.77
CA LEU A 261 18.50 19.40 -9.14
C LEU A 261 19.49 19.97 -10.18
N TYR A 262 20.07 19.13 -11.01
CA TYR A 262 20.97 19.56 -12.10
C TYR A 262 20.29 20.60 -13.00
N THR A 263 18.99 20.47 -13.25
CA THR A 263 18.23 21.43 -14.05
C THR A 263 17.67 22.60 -13.24
N ASP A 264 18.24 22.89 -12.07
CA ASP A 264 17.83 23.99 -11.16
C ASP A 264 16.36 23.90 -10.69
N VAL A 265 15.89 22.66 -10.46
CA VAL A 265 14.61 22.39 -9.80
C VAL A 265 14.88 21.93 -8.38
N SER A 266 14.85 22.86 -7.46
CA SER A 266 15.18 22.61 -6.06
C SER A 266 13.99 22.07 -5.27
N PRO A 267 14.16 20.99 -4.46
CA PRO A 267 13.14 20.50 -3.52
C PRO A 267 12.71 21.56 -2.49
N LYS A 268 13.56 22.56 -2.21
CA LYS A 268 13.23 23.70 -1.31
C LYS A 268 12.21 24.67 -1.93
N LYS A 269 12.03 24.64 -3.26
CA LYS A 269 11.13 25.53 -4.00
C LYS A 269 9.96 24.81 -4.65
N LYS A 270 10.05 23.50 -4.84
CA LYS A 270 9.05 22.65 -5.48
C LYS A 270 8.81 21.39 -4.65
N PHE A 271 7.58 20.96 -4.57
CA PHE A 271 7.25 19.73 -3.86
C PHE A 271 7.70 18.51 -4.67
N ILE A 272 8.67 17.76 -4.14
CA ILE A 272 9.11 16.47 -4.70
C ILE A 272 8.36 15.39 -3.92
N ILE A 273 7.48 14.68 -4.62
CA ILE A 273 6.58 13.68 -4.03
C ILE A 273 6.89 12.33 -4.64
N THR A 274 6.98 11.28 -3.83
CA THR A 274 7.24 9.92 -4.31
C THR A 274 6.32 8.90 -3.67
N PHE A 275 6.43 7.65 -4.07
CA PHE A 275 5.83 6.49 -3.45
C PHE A 275 6.82 5.87 -2.47
N ASN A 276 6.45 5.73 -1.21
CA ASN A 276 7.28 5.06 -0.21
C ASN A 276 6.41 4.35 0.83
N GLN A 277 5.65 3.39 0.35
CA GLN A 277 4.63 2.70 1.14
C GLN A 277 5.19 1.96 2.37
N TRP A 278 6.48 1.61 2.38
CA TRP A 278 7.12 0.79 3.40
C TRP A 278 8.28 1.47 4.13
N PHE A 279 8.44 2.79 4.00
CA PHE A 279 9.55 3.55 4.60
C PHE A 279 10.93 3.06 4.14
N ASP A 280 11.31 3.38 2.91
CA ASP A 280 12.70 3.27 2.49
C ASP A 280 13.54 4.27 3.30
N GLU A 281 14.32 3.76 4.26
CA GLU A 281 15.13 4.56 5.18
C GLU A 281 16.37 5.14 4.47
N SER A 282 16.78 4.64 3.30
CA SER A 282 17.87 5.18 2.53
C SER A 282 17.65 6.65 2.11
N LEU A 283 16.39 7.06 2.00
CA LEU A 283 16.03 8.45 1.71
C LEU A 283 16.37 9.42 2.85
N LEU A 284 16.54 8.95 4.09
CA LEU A 284 16.95 9.78 5.24
C LEU A 284 18.40 10.23 5.12
N GLU A 285 19.24 9.41 4.51
CA GLU A 285 20.68 9.69 4.39
C GLU A 285 21.01 10.72 3.29
N GLU A 286 20.15 10.81 2.27
CA GLU A 286 20.36 11.64 1.07
C GLU A 286 19.86 13.09 1.25
N LYS A 287 20.52 13.85 2.12
CA LYS A 287 20.09 15.23 2.47
C LYS A 287 20.02 16.19 1.29
N THR A 288 20.79 15.97 0.23
CA THR A 288 20.84 16.83 -0.95
C THR A 288 19.54 16.86 -1.77
N ILE A 289 18.80 15.75 -1.75
CA ILE A 289 17.53 15.61 -2.49
C ILE A 289 16.30 16.00 -1.64
N GLN A 290 16.49 16.40 -0.40
CA GLN A 290 15.42 16.75 0.53
C GLN A 290 15.04 18.24 0.45
N PRO A 291 13.79 18.60 0.82
CA PRO A 291 12.74 17.76 1.37
C PRO A 291 12.05 16.85 0.34
N ILE A 292 11.67 15.63 0.76
CA ILE A 292 10.87 14.67 -0.01
C ILE A 292 9.58 14.41 0.74
N TYR A 293 8.49 14.24 -0.01
CA TYR A 293 7.15 14.01 0.51
C TYR A 293 6.61 12.67 0.00
N TYR A 294 5.92 11.90 0.86
CA TYR A 294 5.35 10.62 0.43
C TYR A 294 4.25 10.09 1.37
N PRO A 295 3.29 9.31 0.82
CA PRO A 295 2.35 8.54 1.60
C PRO A 295 3.01 7.26 2.10
N SER A 296 2.69 6.85 3.32
CA SER A 296 3.13 5.57 3.87
C SER A 296 2.16 5.04 4.92
N ILE A 297 2.38 3.79 5.33
CA ILE A 297 1.69 3.16 6.46
C ILE A 297 1.96 3.92 7.76
N ASP A 298 1.31 3.53 8.87
CA ASP A 298 1.56 4.15 10.16
C ASP A 298 2.92 3.72 10.74
N LYS A 299 3.86 4.67 10.88
CA LYS A 299 5.23 4.41 11.36
C LYS A 299 5.26 3.92 12.80
N GLU A 300 4.44 4.50 13.66
CA GLU A 300 4.39 4.12 15.09
C GLU A 300 3.86 2.69 15.26
N ASN A 301 2.77 2.37 14.57
CA ASN A 301 2.23 1.01 14.57
C ASN A 301 3.21 -0.01 13.99
N LEU A 302 3.94 0.36 12.92
CA LEU A 302 4.99 -0.49 12.35
C LEU A 302 6.08 -0.79 13.37
N GLU A 303 6.60 0.22 14.07
CA GLU A 303 7.65 0.04 15.06
C GLU A 303 7.16 -0.75 16.29
N ASN A 304 5.92 -0.53 16.73
CA ASN A 304 5.31 -1.29 17.80
C ASN A 304 5.13 -2.77 17.42
N PHE A 305 4.71 -3.04 16.18
CA PHE A 305 4.62 -4.41 15.68
C PHE A 305 5.99 -5.08 15.56
N LYS A 306 7.01 -4.38 15.04
CA LYS A 306 8.38 -4.88 14.98
C LYS A 306 8.91 -5.27 16.36
N LYS A 307 8.71 -4.43 17.37
CA LYS A 307 9.11 -4.72 18.77
C LYS A 307 8.40 -5.96 19.31
N LYS A 308 7.08 -6.07 19.10
CA LYS A 308 6.29 -7.22 19.51
C LYS A 308 6.75 -8.51 18.84
N TYR A 309 6.94 -8.45 17.53
CA TYR A 309 7.41 -9.59 16.76
C TYR A 309 8.80 -10.04 17.21
N TYR A 310 9.73 -9.08 17.41
CA TYR A 310 11.08 -9.35 17.91
C TYR A 310 11.06 -10.00 19.30
N SER A 311 10.22 -9.52 20.20
CA SER A 311 10.10 -10.09 21.55
C SER A 311 9.63 -11.56 21.56
N GLU A 312 8.87 -11.98 20.55
CA GLU A 312 8.35 -13.36 20.46
C GLU A 312 9.29 -14.30 19.67
N PHE A 313 10.01 -13.78 18.66
CA PHE A 313 10.75 -14.62 17.72
C PHE A 313 12.22 -14.29 17.58
N ASN A 314 12.73 -13.25 18.26
CA ASN A 314 14.11 -12.78 18.21
C ASN A 314 14.61 -12.48 16.78
N GLU A 315 13.72 -11.98 15.92
CA GLU A 315 13.99 -11.52 14.55
C GLU A 315 13.05 -10.38 14.17
N TYR A 316 13.41 -9.59 13.15
CA TYR A 316 12.55 -8.55 12.62
C TYR A 316 11.66 -9.07 11.49
N PRO A 317 10.37 -8.68 11.45
CA PRO A 317 9.47 -9.09 10.39
C PRO A 317 9.73 -8.31 9.10
N ASN A 318 9.46 -8.94 7.96
CA ASN A 318 9.24 -8.21 6.72
C ASN A 318 7.86 -7.50 6.71
N TYR A 319 7.65 -6.61 5.77
CA TYR A 319 6.39 -5.84 5.68
C TYR A 319 5.17 -6.71 5.34
N LEU A 320 5.35 -7.83 4.64
CA LEU A 320 4.26 -8.75 4.32
C LEU A 320 3.77 -9.51 5.55
N ALA A 321 4.62 -9.70 6.54
CA ALA A 321 4.23 -10.25 7.84
C ALA A 321 3.25 -9.30 8.56
N LEU A 322 3.53 -8.00 8.59
CA LEU A 322 2.61 -7.00 9.14
C LEU A 322 1.29 -6.94 8.34
N LEU A 323 1.37 -6.96 7.00
CA LEU A 323 0.18 -6.98 6.15
C LEU A 323 -0.69 -8.21 6.41
N SER A 324 -0.08 -9.40 6.54
CA SER A 324 -0.84 -10.63 6.80
C SER A 324 -1.52 -10.61 8.17
N TYR A 325 -0.87 -10.03 9.19
CA TYR A 325 -1.48 -9.80 10.50
C TYR A 325 -2.77 -8.99 10.38
N ASP A 326 -2.71 -7.87 9.65
CA ASP A 326 -3.87 -7.00 9.45
C ASP A 326 -4.96 -7.66 8.61
N LEU A 327 -4.60 -8.44 7.58
CA LEU A 327 -5.58 -9.15 6.75
C LEU A 327 -6.33 -10.23 7.52
N ILE A 328 -5.69 -10.91 8.46
CA ILE A 328 -6.36 -11.86 9.36
C ILE A 328 -7.36 -11.11 10.24
N GLY A 329 -6.95 -10.01 10.84
CA GLY A 329 -7.83 -9.15 11.64
C GLY A 329 -9.00 -8.60 10.83
N LEU A 330 -8.75 -8.15 9.60
CA LEU A 330 -9.78 -7.67 8.66
C LEU A 330 -10.81 -8.75 8.35
N ILE A 331 -10.38 -9.95 7.95
CA ILE A 331 -11.30 -11.03 7.60
C ILE A 331 -12.12 -11.46 8.82
N TYR A 332 -11.48 -11.58 9.98
CA TYR A 332 -12.17 -11.88 11.23
C TYR A 332 -13.23 -10.82 11.55
N TYR A 333 -12.88 -9.52 11.50
CA TYR A 333 -13.80 -8.41 11.74
C TYR A 333 -14.99 -8.43 10.76
N LEU A 334 -14.75 -8.64 9.47
CA LEU A 334 -15.80 -8.71 8.46
C LEU A 334 -16.71 -9.92 8.67
N SER A 335 -16.16 -11.04 9.13
CA SER A 335 -16.92 -12.26 9.41
C SER A 335 -17.84 -12.12 10.62
N LEU A 336 -17.46 -11.33 11.62
CA LEU A 336 -18.31 -11.05 12.79
C LEU A 336 -19.52 -10.16 12.45
N ASN A 337 -19.34 -9.25 11.50
CA ASN A 337 -20.36 -8.24 11.15
C ASN A 337 -21.29 -8.67 10.00
N ASN A 338 -21.01 -9.79 9.37
CA ASN A 338 -21.83 -10.33 8.29
C ASN A 338 -22.09 -11.80 8.58
N GLU A 339 -23.35 -12.22 8.52
CA GLU A 339 -23.65 -13.64 8.56
C GLU A 339 -22.81 -14.35 7.50
N LEU A 340 -22.02 -15.36 7.88
CA LEU A 340 -21.05 -16.09 7.07
C LEU A 340 -21.65 -16.77 5.80
N ILE A 341 -22.93 -16.53 5.53
CA ILE A 341 -23.73 -17.18 4.50
C ILE A 341 -23.25 -16.86 3.08
N ASP A 342 -22.63 -15.68 2.85
CA ASP A 342 -22.13 -15.36 1.51
C ASP A 342 -20.86 -14.49 1.56
N ILE A 343 -19.73 -15.17 1.65
CA ILE A 343 -18.40 -14.58 1.66
C ILE A 343 -18.14 -13.67 0.45
N ASN A 344 -18.74 -13.95 -0.69
CA ASN A 344 -18.65 -13.12 -1.88
C ASN A 344 -19.31 -11.74 -1.70
N LYS A 345 -20.11 -11.54 -0.65
CA LYS A 345 -20.76 -10.27 -0.35
C LYS A 345 -20.02 -9.42 0.68
N ILE A 346 -19.18 -10.01 1.53
CA ILE A 346 -18.51 -9.24 2.60
C ILE A 346 -17.61 -8.12 2.07
N PHE A 347 -16.97 -8.31 0.90
CA PHE A 347 -16.14 -7.29 0.26
C PHE A 347 -16.90 -6.37 -0.71
N LYS A 348 -18.19 -6.63 -0.98
CA LYS A 348 -19.02 -5.75 -1.81
C LYS A 348 -19.57 -4.57 -1.05
N LYS A 349 -19.94 -4.79 0.23
CA LYS A 349 -20.52 -3.76 1.10
C LYS A 349 -19.43 -2.77 1.53
N LYS A 350 -19.77 -1.47 1.51
CA LYS A 350 -18.88 -0.44 2.03
C LYS A 350 -18.63 -0.65 3.51
N SER A 351 -17.38 -0.79 3.87
CA SER A 351 -16.91 -0.95 5.25
C SER A 351 -15.51 -0.42 5.42
N SER A 352 -15.08 -0.23 6.66
CA SER A 352 -13.73 0.17 7.00
C SER A 352 -13.22 -0.62 8.20
N PHE A 353 -11.92 -0.89 8.20
CA PHE A 353 -11.23 -1.59 9.27
C PHE A 353 -9.94 -0.85 9.62
N LYS A 354 -9.72 -0.57 10.90
CA LYS A 354 -8.48 0.07 11.39
C LYS A 354 -7.45 -1.00 11.73
N GLY A 355 -6.51 -1.23 10.82
CA GLY A 355 -5.36 -2.12 11.01
C GLY A 355 -4.12 -1.38 11.54
N LYS A 356 -2.99 -2.10 11.61
CA LYS A 356 -1.68 -1.54 11.99
C LYS A 356 -1.04 -0.73 10.86
N ILE A 357 -1.21 -1.16 9.61
CA ILE A 357 -0.68 -0.44 8.45
C ILE A 357 -1.47 0.84 8.14
N GLY A 358 -2.74 0.92 8.54
CA GLY A 358 -3.62 2.04 8.28
C GLY A 358 -5.09 1.63 8.30
N ILE A 359 -5.95 2.46 7.72
CA ILE A 359 -7.37 2.16 7.59
C ILE A 359 -7.61 1.49 6.24
N PHE A 360 -8.15 0.27 6.28
CA PHE A 360 -8.64 -0.42 5.10
C PHE A 360 -10.02 0.11 4.74
N GLU A 361 -10.21 0.53 3.52
CA GLU A 361 -11.50 0.89 2.93
C GLU A 361 -11.91 -0.19 1.95
N ILE A 362 -13.01 -0.85 2.24
CA ILE A 362 -13.55 -1.94 1.44
C ILE A 362 -14.80 -1.45 0.74
N GLU A 363 -14.88 -1.62 -0.57
CA GLU A 363 -16.08 -1.33 -1.35
C GLU A 363 -16.00 -2.00 -2.72
N ASN A 364 -17.08 -2.61 -3.18
CA ASN A 364 -17.20 -3.18 -4.53
C ASN A 364 -16.08 -4.16 -4.89
N ASN A 365 -15.74 -5.08 -3.98
CA ASN A 365 -14.63 -6.04 -4.12
C ASN A 365 -13.27 -5.38 -4.34
N LYS A 366 -13.03 -4.22 -3.71
CA LYS A 366 -11.75 -3.53 -3.71
C LYS A 366 -11.33 -3.22 -2.28
N ILE A 367 -10.04 -3.29 -2.04
CA ILE A 367 -9.42 -2.86 -0.80
C ILE A 367 -8.48 -1.71 -1.15
N ASN A 368 -8.71 -0.56 -0.54
CA ASN A 368 -7.80 0.58 -0.54
C ASN A 368 -7.37 0.89 0.90
N HIS A 369 -6.28 1.63 1.04
CA HIS A 369 -5.76 2.03 2.34
C HIS A 369 -5.75 3.54 2.45
N LYS A 370 -6.25 4.07 3.58
CA LYS A 370 -5.93 5.44 3.96
C LYS A 370 -4.55 5.45 4.60
N LEU A 371 -3.65 6.18 4.00
CA LEU A 371 -2.24 6.25 4.39
C LEU A 371 -1.94 7.57 5.07
N ASN A 372 -1.03 7.55 6.03
CA ASN A 372 -0.45 8.77 6.57
C ASN A 372 0.46 9.43 5.54
N PHE A 373 0.72 10.73 5.71
CA PHE A 373 1.58 11.48 4.82
C PHE A 373 2.79 12.02 5.57
N TYR A 374 3.97 11.87 4.98
CA TYR A 374 5.24 12.16 5.64
C TYR A 374 6.11 13.09 4.80
N GLN A 375 7.01 13.78 5.49
CA GLN A 375 8.10 14.55 4.93
C GLN A 375 9.41 14.03 5.52
N ILE A 376 10.42 13.84 4.66
CA ILE A 376 11.82 13.74 5.07
C ILE A 376 12.49 15.09 4.79
N ASN A 377 13.09 15.68 5.80
CA ASN A 377 13.87 16.90 5.67
C ASN A 377 15.04 16.89 6.64
N GLU A 378 16.26 17.19 6.14
CA GLU A 378 17.51 17.20 6.92
C GLU A 378 17.79 15.88 7.66
N GLY A 379 17.38 14.76 7.07
CA GLY A 379 17.50 13.42 7.65
C GLY A 379 16.45 13.10 8.72
N LEU A 380 15.48 13.97 8.93
CA LEU A 380 14.40 13.77 9.90
C LEU A 380 13.08 13.45 9.22
N LEU A 381 12.39 12.45 9.76
CA LEU A 381 11.04 12.07 9.34
C LEU A 381 10.01 12.84 10.16
N LYS A 382 9.10 13.52 9.47
CA LYS A 382 7.97 14.23 10.07
C LYS A 382 6.65 13.73 9.46
N LYS A 383 5.69 13.35 10.31
CA LYS A 383 4.31 13.09 9.90
C LYS A 383 3.61 14.44 9.67
N ILE A 384 3.00 14.64 8.49
CA ILE A 384 2.36 15.91 8.11
C ILE A 384 0.89 15.88 8.46
N PHE A 385 0.18 14.83 8.04
CA PHE A 385 -1.21 14.61 8.41
C PHE A 385 -1.50 13.11 8.54
N TRP A 386 -2.60 12.80 9.21
CA TRP A 386 -3.09 11.45 9.43
C TRP A 386 -4.61 11.40 9.28
N PHE A 387 -5.10 10.24 8.93
CA PHE A 387 -6.53 9.94 9.01
C PHE A 387 -6.84 9.37 10.40
N PHE A 388 -7.84 9.92 11.04
CA PHE A 388 -8.36 9.43 12.32
C PHE A 388 -9.35 8.29 12.13
#